data_920171629ef92ddcc36882fa749a1e53
#
_entry.id   920171629ef92ddcc36882fa749a1e53
#
_cell.length_a   1.000
_cell.length_b   1.000
_cell.length_c   1.000
_cell.angle_alpha   90.00
_cell.angle_beta   90.00
_cell.angle_gamma   90.00
#
_symmetry.space_group_name_H-M   'P 1'
#
loop_
_entity.id
_entity.type
_entity.pdbx_description
1 polymer ?
#
loop_
_entity_poly.entity_id
_entity_poly.type
_entity_poly.pdbx_seq_one_letter_code
_entity_poly.pdbx_strand_id
1 'polypeptide(L)'
;MKKLVILMTALVALLFVGCKTSYPVSMQSGQEDMAYLVFVGPLNKYGNGKYPVQVDIDGTKFDAKVVKPKVANRKGYQYGVGLGNRHLKVTFKGETVYEKQIFLSTQETKVINLP
;
A
#
# COMPACT_ATOMS: atom_id res chain seq x y z
N MET A 1 38.41 21.23 -10.00
CA MET A 1 38.15 19.86 -10.48
C MET A 1 37.52 18.96 -9.43
N LYS A 2 38.05 18.92 -8.22
CA LYS A 2 37.45 18.07 -7.16
C LYS A 2 36.02 18.44 -6.82
N LYS A 3 35.66 19.72 -6.85
CA LYS A 3 34.31 20.21 -6.58
C LYS A 3 33.32 19.77 -7.66
N LEU A 4 33.75 19.65 -8.90
CA LEU A 4 32.93 19.24 -10.01
C LEU A 4 32.57 17.76 -9.91
N VAL A 5 33.52 16.92 -9.53
CA VAL A 5 33.32 15.48 -9.36
C VAL A 5 32.36 15.20 -8.21
N ILE A 6 32.46 15.91 -7.10
CA ILE A 6 31.57 15.78 -5.96
C ILE A 6 30.16 16.19 -6.34
N LEU A 7 30.00 17.23 -7.14
CA LEU A 7 28.69 17.70 -7.59
C LEU A 7 28.01 16.68 -8.50
N MET A 8 28.74 16.04 -9.40
CA MET A 8 28.24 15.01 -10.28
C MET A 8 27.82 13.74 -9.50
N THR A 9 28.60 13.37 -8.50
CA THR A 9 28.29 12.23 -7.66
C THR A 9 26.99 12.45 -6.86
N ALA A 10 26.80 13.65 -6.33
CA ALA A 10 25.60 14.02 -5.61
C ALA A 10 24.36 14.00 -6.53
N LEU A 11 24.51 14.43 -7.77
CA LEU A 11 23.43 14.43 -8.74
C LEU A 11 22.99 13.00 -9.10
N VAL A 12 23.94 12.09 -9.30
CA VAL A 12 23.66 10.69 -9.57
C VAL A 12 22.94 10.03 -8.40
N ALA A 13 23.34 10.33 -7.16
CA ALA A 13 22.69 9.81 -5.97
C ALA A 13 21.23 10.28 -5.87
N LEU A 14 20.95 11.52 -6.24
CA LEU A 14 19.58 12.05 -6.27
C LEU A 14 18.71 11.34 -7.31
N LEU A 15 19.27 11.01 -8.47
CA LEU A 15 18.56 10.27 -9.49
C LEU A 15 18.17 8.86 -9.01
N PHE A 16 19.05 8.18 -8.30
CA PHE A 16 18.74 6.86 -7.74
C PHE A 16 17.65 6.93 -6.67
N VAL A 17 17.67 7.93 -5.82
CA VAL A 17 16.62 8.13 -4.82
C VAL A 17 15.27 8.38 -5.49
N GLY A 18 15.24 9.17 -6.57
CA GLY A 18 14.02 9.41 -7.34
C GLY A 18 13.41 8.14 -7.94
N CYS A 19 14.24 7.20 -8.39
CA CYS A 19 13.76 5.95 -8.95
C CYS A 19 13.14 5.02 -7.91
N LYS A 20 13.51 5.11 -6.65
CA LYS A 20 12.97 4.26 -5.58
C LYS A 20 11.58 4.67 -5.09
N THR A 21 11.13 5.85 -5.41
CA THR A 21 9.83 6.36 -4.96
C THR A 21 8.72 6.10 -5.96
N SER A 22 8.88 5.14 -6.85
CA SER A 22 8.06 4.96 -8.03
C SER A 22 6.94 3.94 -7.90
N TYR A 23 6.45 3.62 -6.70
CA TYR A 23 5.29 2.74 -6.54
C TYR A 23 4.12 3.50 -5.96
N PRO A 24 3.43 4.34 -6.76
CA PRO A 24 2.23 4.98 -6.28
C PRO A 24 1.16 3.93 -6.01
N VAL A 25 0.50 4.04 -4.88
CA VAL A 25 -0.67 3.24 -4.61
C VAL A 25 -1.77 3.72 -5.52
N SER A 26 -2.35 2.80 -6.30
CA SER A 26 -3.40 3.11 -7.26
C SER A 26 -4.67 2.36 -6.90
N MET A 27 -5.81 2.99 -7.13
CA MET A 27 -7.12 2.35 -6.98
C MET A 27 -7.60 1.72 -8.29
N GLN A 28 -6.80 1.77 -9.34
CA GLN A 28 -7.14 1.16 -10.63
C GLN A 28 -6.79 -0.32 -10.63
N SER A 29 -7.72 -1.15 -11.07
CA SER A 29 -7.50 -2.57 -11.27
C SER A 29 -7.13 -2.87 -12.73
N GLY A 30 -6.52 -4.03 -12.98
CA GLY A 30 -6.23 -4.51 -14.33
C GLY A 30 -4.80 -4.26 -14.82
N GLN A 31 -3.92 -3.73 -14.00
CA GLN A 31 -2.50 -3.60 -14.34
C GLN A 31 -1.79 -4.94 -14.12
N GLU A 32 -1.02 -5.38 -15.11
CA GLU A 32 -0.42 -6.72 -15.10
C GLU A 32 0.65 -6.93 -14.02
N ASP A 33 1.36 -5.88 -13.65
CA ASP A 33 2.48 -5.94 -12.71
C ASP A 33 2.09 -5.49 -11.29
N MET A 34 0.81 -5.56 -10.96
CA MET A 34 0.32 -5.16 -9.64
C MET A 34 -0.57 -6.22 -9.02
N ALA A 35 -0.62 -6.21 -7.71
CA ALA A 35 -1.64 -6.90 -6.93
C ALA A 35 -2.55 -5.88 -6.25
N TYR A 36 -3.64 -6.34 -5.69
CA TYR A 36 -4.65 -5.46 -5.10
C TYR A 36 -4.99 -5.93 -3.70
N LEU A 37 -5.12 -4.98 -2.78
CA LEU A 37 -5.55 -5.25 -1.41
C LEU A 37 -6.94 -4.68 -1.18
N VAL A 38 -7.76 -5.44 -0.48
CA VAL A 38 -9.08 -5.03 -0.03
C VAL A 38 -9.14 -5.25 1.47
N PHE A 39 -9.58 -4.25 2.22
CA PHE A 39 -9.64 -4.32 3.67
C PHE A 39 -11.09 -4.46 4.11
N VAL A 40 -11.38 -5.52 4.86
CA VAL A 40 -12.72 -5.76 5.40
C VAL A 40 -12.64 -5.86 6.93
N GLY A 41 -13.71 -5.46 7.60
CA GLY A 41 -13.75 -5.47 9.04
C GLY A 41 -15.13 -5.12 9.58
N PRO A 42 -15.30 -5.12 10.93
CA PRO A 42 -16.60 -4.86 11.54
C PRO A 42 -17.08 -3.44 11.29
N LEU A 43 -18.36 -3.31 10.93
CA LEU A 43 -18.99 -2.03 10.63
C LEU A 43 -19.01 -1.08 11.83
N ASN A 44 -19.20 -1.63 13.03
CA ASN A 44 -19.25 -0.82 14.24
C ASN A 44 -17.91 -0.16 14.57
N LYS A 45 -16.82 -0.67 14.05
CA LYS A 45 -15.48 -0.12 14.28
C LYS A 45 -15.03 0.81 13.17
N TYR A 46 -15.28 0.43 11.90
CA TYR A 46 -14.74 1.16 10.75
C TYR A 46 -15.81 1.90 9.94
N GLY A 47 -17.08 1.71 10.24
CA GLY A 47 -18.17 2.46 9.66
C GLY A 47 -18.37 2.28 8.15
N ASN A 48 -18.04 1.11 7.59
CA ASN A 48 -18.13 0.83 6.16
C ASN A 48 -17.41 1.89 5.30
N GLY A 49 -16.15 2.16 5.65
CA GLY A 49 -15.31 3.12 4.96
C GLY A 49 -15.36 4.54 5.50
N LYS A 50 -16.16 4.79 6.54
CA LYS A 50 -16.25 6.11 7.16
C LYS A 50 -14.99 6.47 7.95
N TYR A 51 -14.37 5.48 8.59
CA TYR A 51 -13.17 5.67 9.41
C TYR A 51 -12.02 4.88 8.78
N PRO A 52 -11.17 5.51 7.97
CA PRO A 52 -10.08 4.81 7.28
C PRO A 52 -9.00 4.36 8.25
N VAL A 53 -8.30 3.31 7.87
CA VAL A 53 -7.10 2.84 8.55
C VAL A 53 -5.86 3.34 7.82
N GLN A 54 -4.73 3.40 8.52
CA GLN A 54 -3.45 3.70 7.90
C GLN A 54 -2.75 2.39 7.55
N VAL A 55 -2.34 2.27 6.30
CA VAL A 55 -1.65 1.10 5.78
C VAL A 55 -0.21 1.47 5.50
N ASP A 56 0.71 0.62 5.95
CA ASP A 56 2.13 0.75 5.66
C ASP A 56 2.59 -0.54 4.99
N ILE A 57 3.06 -0.41 3.75
CA ILE A 57 3.64 -1.53 2.99
C ILE A 57 5.07 -1.17 2.67
N ASP A 58 6.03 -1.82 3.35
CA ASP A 58 7.47 -1.61 3.17
C ASP A 58 7.86 -0.13 3.23
N GLY A 59 7.22 0.63 4.12
CA GLY A 59 7.48 2.05 4.29
C GLY A 59 6.60 2.98 3.45
N THR A 60 5.83 2.46 2.51
CA THR A 60 4.84 3.24 1.75
C THR A 60 3.53 3.30 2.52
N LYS A 61 3.09 4.50 2.85
CA LYS A 61 1.91 4.72 3.69
C LYS A 61 0.76 5.29 2.88
N PHE A 62 -0.43 4.79 3.14
CA PHE A 62 -1.67 5.34 2.57
C PHE A 62 -2.85 5.05 3.48
N ASP A 63 -3.93 5.78 3.28
CA ASP A 63 -5.19 5.55 3.98
C ASP A 63 -6.06 4.60 3.17
N ALA A 64 -6.66 3.62 3.85
CA ALA A 64 -7.53 2.65 3.22
C ALA A 64 -8.89 2.60 3.90
N LYS A 65 -9.93 2.46 3.09
CA LYS A 65 -11.29 2.27 3.59
C LYS A 65 -11.50 0.81 3.95
N VAL A 66 -12.01 0.56 5.13
CA VAL A 66 -12.41 -0.78 5.58
C VAL A 66 -13.90 -0.92 5.39
N VAL A 67 -14.30 -1.91 4.61
CA VAL A 67 -15.68 -2.09 4.20
C VAL A 67 -16.21 -3.45 4.63
N LYS A 68 -17.52 -3.64 4.53
CA LYS A 68 -18.11 -4.95 4.78
C LYS A 68 -17.81 -5.90 3.61
N PRO A 69 -17.77 -7.24 3.83
CA PRO A 69 -17.44 -8.20 2.78
C PRO A 69 -18.32 -8.12 1.54
N LYS A 70 -19.57 -7.73 1.69
CA LYS A 70 -20.52 -7.63 0.57
C LYS A 70 -20.09 -6.65 -0.51
N VAL A 71 -19.35 -5.59 -0.15
CA VAL A 71 -18.92 -4.56 -1.10
C VAL A 71 -17.43 -4.62 -1.42
N ALA A 72 -16.72 -5.62 -0.90
CA ALA A 72 -15.27 -5.75 -1.04
C ALA A 72 -14.83 -5.86 -2.50
N ASN A 73 -15.67 -6.41 -3.38
CA ASN A 73 -15.34 -6.59 -4.79
C ASN A 73 -15.48 -5.32 -5.62
N ARG A 74 -15.95 -4.23 -5.04
CA ARG A 74 -16.10 -2.97 -5.78
C ARG A 74 -14.74 -2.35 -6.05
N LYS A 75 -14.56 -1.82 -7.26
CA LYS A 75 -13.28 -1.25 -7.71
C LYS A 75 -12.75 -0.14 -6.80
N GLY A 76 -13.62 0.67 -6.24
CA GLY A 76 -13.22 1.78 -5.37
C GLY A 76 -12.58 1.36 -4.05
N TYR A 77 -12.61 0.08 -3.71
CA TYR A 77 -12.05 -0.45 -2.46
C TYR A 77 -10.83 -1.35 -2.68
N GLN A 78 -10.33 -1.41 -3.91
CA GLN A 78 -9.13 -2.16 -4.25
C GLN A 78 -7.94 -1.21 -4.36
N TYR A 79 -6.89 -1.51 -3.62
CA TYR A 79 -5.68 -0.68 -3.59
C TYR A 79 -4.55 -1.42 -4.30
N GLY A 80 -4.03 -0.84 -5.39
CA GLY A 80 -2.94 -1.42 -6.16
C GLY A 80 -1.62 -1.30 -5.43
N VAL A 81 -0.88 -2.41 -5.32
CA VAL A 81 0.40 -2.48 -4.63
C VAL A 81 1.40 -3.32 -5.42
N GLY A 82 2.69 -3.15 -5.14
CA GLY A 82 3.74 -3.90 -5.80
C GLY A 82 3.73 -5.39 -5.46
N LEU A 83 4.22 -6.19 -6.40
CA LEU A 83 4.28 -7.65 -6.28
C LEU A 83 5.38 -8.11 -5.33
N GLY A 84 5.30 -9.37 -4.93
CA GLY A 84 6.32 -10.08 -4.16
C GLY A 84 6.04 -10.12 -2.66
N ASN A 85 7.09 -10.43 -1.89
CA ASN A 85 7.01 -10.43 -0.43
C ASN A 85 6.93 -9.00 0.08
N ARG A 86 5.88 -8.71 0.86
CA ARG A 86 5.63 -7.39 1.41
C ARG A 86 5.32 -7.48 2.90
N HIS A 87 5.87 -6.54 3.66
CA HIS A 87 5.52 -6.38 5.07
C HIS A 87 4.34 -5.41 5.17
N LEU A 88 3.19 -5.93 5.59
CA LEU A 88 1.96 -5.16 5.72
C LEU A 88 1.70 -4.86 7.19
N LYS A 89 1.54 -3.59 7.49
CA LYS A 89 1.15 -3.11 8.82
C LYS A 89 -0.04 -2.18 8.68
N VAL A 90 -1.09 -2.45 9.45
CA VAL A 90 -2.31 -1.63 9.46
C VAL A 90 -2.50 -1.05 10.85
N THR A 91 -2.66 0.27 10.91
CA THR A 91 -2.93 0.99 12.17
C THR A 91 -4.28 1.69 12.08
N PHE A 92 -4.98 1.71 13.20
CA PHE A 92 -6.25 2.40 13.34
C PHE A 92 -6.21 3.23 14.61
N LYS A 93 -6.37 4.54 14.47
CA LYS A 93 -6.31 5.51 15.58
C LYS A 93 -5.02 5.36 16.40
N GLY A 94 -3.90 5.17 15.70
CA GLY A 94 -2.58 5.04 16.32
C GLY A 94 -2.26 3.66 16.88
N GLU A 95 -3.16 2.70 16.78
CA GLU A 95 -2.97 1.34 17.29
C GLU A 95 -2.81 0.37 16.13
N THR A 96 -1.81 -0.53 16.22
CA THR A 96 -1.62 -1.57 15.22
C THR A 96 -2.72 -2.63 15.36
N VAL A 97 -3.54 -2.77 14.33
CA VAL A 97 -4.63 -3.76 14.31
C VAL A 97 -4.29 -4.99 13.48
N TYR A 98 -3.29 -4.91 12.61
CA TYR A 98 -2.87 -6.02 11.76
C TYR A 98 -1.42 -5.79 11.36
N GLU A 99 -0.61 -6.85 11.42
CA GLU A 99 0.77 -6.81 10.94
C GLU A 99 1.17 -8.21 10.50
N LYS A 100 1.57 -8.34 9.23
CA LYS A 100 1.92 -9.65 8.69
C LYS A 100 2.79 -9.49 7.44
N GLN A 101 3.67 -10.47 7.25
CA GLN A 101 4.37 -10.66 5.98
C GLN A 101 3.44 -11.36 5.00
N ILE A 102 3.24 -10.76 3.82
CA ILE A 102 2.35 -11.31 2.80
C ILE A 102 3.10 -11.46 1.48
N PHE A 103 2.65 -12.40 0.65
CA PHE A 103 3.14 -12.57 -0.71
C PHE A 103 2.04 -12.18 -1.69
N LEU A 104 2.40 -11.35 -2.68
CA LEU A 104 1.46 -10.83 -3.65
C LEU A 104 1.85 -11.27 -5.06
N SER A 105 0.97 -12.01 -5.70
CA SER A 105 1.12 -12.48 -7.08
C SER A 105 0.52 -11.50 -8.06
N THR A 106 0.94 -11.60 -9.32
CA THR A 106 0.43 -10.76 -10.41
C THR A 106 -1.09 -10.82 -10.48
N GLN A 107 -1.73 -9.65 -10.49
CA GLN A 107 -3.19 -9.47 -10.58
C GLN A 107 -3.99 -10.14 -9.47
N GLU A 108 -3.33 -10.59 -8.41
CA GLU A 108 -4.00 -11.15 -7.25
C GLU A 108 -4.76 -10.07 -6.49
N THR A 109 -5.99 -10.36 -6.09
CA THR A 109 -6.74 -9.53 -5.13
C THR A 109 -6.75 -10.26 -3.80
N LYS A 110 -6.09 -9.68 -2.80
CA LYS A 110 -6.01 -10.28 -1.46
C LYS A 110 -6.91 -9.52 -0.50
N VAL A 111 -7.80 -10.24 0.16
CA VAL A 111 -8.70 -9.69 1.16
C VAL A 111 -8.00 -9.73 2.52
N ILE A 112 -7.89 -8.59 3.15
CA ILE A 112 -7.30 -8.45 4.49
C ILE A 112 -8.43 -8.30 5.50
N ASN A 113 -8.58 -9.30 6.36
CA ASN A 113 -9.61 -9.30 7.39
C ASN A 113 -9.07 -8.63 8.65
N LEU A 114 -9.63 -7.48 9.00
CA LEU A 114 -9.25 -6.74 10.20
C LEU A 114 -10.16 -7.10 11.37
N PRO A 115 -9.60 -7.14 12.60
CA PRO A 115 -10.43 -7.44 13.78
C PRO A 115 -11.32 -6.29 14.20
#